data_790a6cfbf43de04b453b73e1ef818beb
#
_entry.id   790a6cfbf43de04b453b73e1ef818beb
#
_cell.length_a   1.000
_cell.length_b   1.000
_cell.length_c   1.000
_cell.angle_alpha   90.00
_cell.angle_beta   90.00
_cell.angle_gamma   90.00
#
_symmetry.space_group_name_H-M   'P 1'
#
loop_
_entity.id
_entity.type
_entity.pdbx_description
1 polymer ?
#
loop_
_entity_poly.entity_id
_entity_poly.type
_entity_poly.pdbx_seq_one_letter_code
_entity_poly.pdbx_strand_id
1 'polypeptide(L)'
;MIGDVAGLRRFLLVILILGLLGTGAELILTEHTENFWQWTPLVLIGLLFIGLVTGSVTGTRVILILFLVSGVVGTVLHWRGKMEFQAESNPKLSGWELFRKAAESKSPPALAPGVMIQLGLLGLAYQAAGKTRRFS
;
A
#
# COMPACT_ATOMS: atom_id res chain seq x y z
N MET A 1 8.66 19.97 18.30
CA MET A 1 7.65 19.81 17.25
C MET A 1 6.80 18.52 17.38
N ILE A 2 7.27 17.49 18.03
CA ILE A 2 6.55 16.22 18.31
C ILE A 2 6.14 16.12 19.81
N GLY A 3 6.22 17.20 20.55
CA GLY A 3 5.97 17.21 22.00
C GLY A 3 4.50 17.19 22.42
N ASP A 4 3.58 17.29 21.47
CA ASP A 4 2.15 17.22 21.73
C ASP A 4 1.43 16.32 20.71
N VAL A 5 0.25 15.84 21.06
CA VAL A 5 -0.58 14.98 20.19
C VAL A 5 -0.93 15.68 18.86
N ALA A 6 -1.08 16.99 18.87
CA ALA A 6 -1.40 17.76 17.66
C ALA A 6 -0.21 17.81 16.70
N GLY A 7 1.00 17.99 17.22
CA GLY A 7 2.24 17.93 16.44
C GLY A 7 2.48 16.57 15.81
N LEU A 8 2.32 15.51 16.60
CA LEU A 8 2.41 14.13 16.10
C LEU A 8 1.41 13.87 14.97
N ARG A 9 0.16 14.27 15.15
CA ARG A 9 -0.89 14.09 14.15
C ARG A 9 -0.58 14.82 12.84
N ARG A 10 -0.09 16.08 12.92
CA ARG A 10 0.34 16.84 11.73
C ARG A 10 1.50 16.15 11.02
N PHE A 11 2.47 15.65 11.76
CA PHE A 11 3.61 14.94 11.23
C PHE A 11 3.17 13.66 10.48
N LEU A 12 2.30 12.84 11.10
CA LEU A 12 1.74 11.63 10.46
C LEU A 12 0.97 11.98 9.18
N LEU A 13 0.19 13.06 9.18
CA LEU A 13 -0.54 13.51 7.99
C LEU A 13 0.40 13.91 6.86
N VAL A 14 1.46 14.66 7.15
CA VAL A 14 2.45 15.08 6.14
C VAL A 14 3.12 13.86 5.51
N ILE A 15 3.58 12.90 6.33
CA ILE A 15 4.19 11.66 5.80
C ILE A 15 3.18 10.87 4.97
N LEU A 16 1.93 10.77 5.42
CA LEU A 16 0.88 10.09 4.67
C LEU A 16 0.66 10.74 3.30
N ILE A 17 0.51 12.07 3.25
CA ILE A 17 0.32 12.81 1.99
C ILE A 17 1.51 12.62 1.04
N LEU A 18 2.74 12.75 1.55
CA LEU A 18 3.95 12.55 0.74
C LEU A 18 4.03 11.10 0.22
N GLY A 19 3.71 10.13 1.05
CA GLY A 19 3.67 8.73 0.65
C GLY A 19 2.62 8.45 -0.43
N LEU A 20 1.41 9.01 -0.29
CA LEU A 20 0.34 8.86 -1.29
C LEU A 20 0.72 9.50 -2.63
N LEU A 21 1.29 10.72 -2.61
CA LEU A 21 1.74 11.41 -3.82
C LEU A 21 2.89 10.66 -4.50
N GLY A 22 3.88 10.20 -3.73
CA GLY A 22 5.01 9.44 -4.25
C GLY A 22 4.58 8.12 -4.86
N THR A 23 3.75 7.35 -4.15
CA THR A 23 3.24 6.07 -4.66
C THR A 23 2.35 6.27 -5.89
N GLY A 24 1.45 7.26 -5.88
CA GLY A 24 0.61 7.58 -7.03
C GLY A 24 1.42 7.99 -8.26
N ALA A 25 2.44 8.84 -8.07
CA ALA A 25 3.35 9.23 -9.14
C ALA A 25 4.12 8.03 -9.72
N GLU A 26 4.66 7.18 -8.85
CA GLU A 26 5.38 5.97 -9.29
C GLU A 26 4.49 5.03 -10.11
N LEU A 27 3.26 4.76 -9.65
CA LEU A 27 2.32 3.91 -10.37
C LEU A 27 1.95 4.47 -11.76
N ILE A 28 1.84 5.79 -11.89
CA ILE A 28 1.58 6.44 -13.19
C ILE A 28 2.82 6.38 -14.08
N LEU A 29 4.00 6.70 -13.54
CA LEU A 29 5.26 6.72 -14.31
C LEU A 29 5.70 5.33 -14.77
N THR A 30 5.34 4.29 -14.02
CA THR A 30 5.63 2.89 -14.38
C THR A 30 4.55 2.25 -15.24
N GLU A 31 3.58 3.05 -15.73
CA GLU A 31 2.46 2.59 -16.57
C GLU A 31 1.70 1.40 -15.94
N HIS A 32 1.60 1.41 -14.60
CA HIS A 32 0.96 0.33 -13.83
C HIS A 32 -0.58 0.42 -13.94
N THR A 33 -1.10 0.37 -15.17
CA THR A 33 -2.49 0.63 -15.51
C THR A 33 -3.04 -0.32 -16.59
N GLU A 34 -2.35 -1.42 -16.87
CA GLU A 34 -2.70 -2.34 -17.96
C GLU A 34 -3.97 -3.15 -17.68
N ASN A 35 -4.27 -3.43 -16.41
CA ASN A 35 -5.43 -4.23 -16.03
C ASN A 35 -6.16 -3.66 -14.80
N PHE A 36 -7.37 -4.16 -14.54
CA PHE A 36 -8.24 -3.69 -13.45
C PHE A 36 -7.56 -3.71 -12.07
N TRP A 37 -6.79 -4.74 -11.76
CA TRP A 37 -6.13 -4.86 -10.47
C TRP A 37 -5.07 -3.78 -10.25
N GLN A 38 -4.42 -3.34 -11.30
CA GLN A 38 -3.41 -2.29 -11.28
C GLN A 38 -4.02 -0.88 -11.06
N TRP A 39 -5.27 -0.66 -11.47
CA TRP A 39 -6.00 0.58 -11.17
C TRP A 39 -6.42 0.71 -9.71
N THR A 40 -6.59 -0.42 -8.99
CA THR A 40 -7.07 -0.44 -7.61
C THR A 40 -6.30 0.49 -6.68
N PRO A 41 -4.96 0.47 -6.61
CA PRO A 41 -4.21 1.39 -5.74
C PRO A 41 -4.43 2.86 -6.10
N LEU A 42 -4.47 3.22 -7.37
CA LEU A 42 -4.70 4.61 -7.81
C LEU A 42 -6.09 5.12 -7.40
N VAL A 43 -7.11 4.30 -7.58
CA VAL A 43 -8.48 4.63 -7.14
C VAL A 43 -8.55 4.79 -5.63
N LEU A 44 -7.92 3.90 -4.87
CA LEU A 44 -7.87 3.99 -3.41
C LEU A 44 -7.14 5.25 -2.93
N ILE A 45 -6.03 5.63 -3.57
CA ILE A 45 -5.31 6.88 -3.30
C ILE A 45 -6.23 8.08 -3.51
N GLY A 46 -6.93 8.16 -4.64
CA GLY A 46 -7.89 9.23 -4.93
C GLY A 46 -9.02 9.31 -3.90
N LEU A 47 -9.63 8.16 -3.55
CA LEU A 47 -10.67 8.08 -2.53
C LEU A 47 -10.17 8.50 -1.15
N LEU A 48 -8.92 8.16 -0.80
CA LEU A 48 -8.35 8.58 0.47
C LEU A 48 -8.15 10.10 0.55
N PHE A 49 -7.70 10.74 -0.53
CA PHE A 49 -7.64 12.20 -0.60
C PHE A 49 -9.04 12.84 -0.40
N ILE A 50 -10.07 12.31 -1.07
CA ILE A 50 -11.45 12.78 -0.87
C ILE A 50 -11.87 12.61 0.60
N GLY A 51 -11.61 11.46 1.20
CA GLY A 51 -11.93 11.18 2.60
C GLY A 51 -11.23 12.14 3.57
N LEU A 52 -9.96 12.48 3.32
CA LEU A 52 -9.19 13.43 4.12
C LEU A 52 -9.74 14.85 3.99
N VAL A 53 -10.11 15.29 2.78
CA VAL A 53 -10.65 16.63 2.52
C VAL A 53 -12.04 16.79 3.10
N THR A 54 -12.91 15.78 2.95
CA THR A 54 -14.29 15.83 3.49
C THR A 54 -14.35 15.66 5.00
N GLY A 55 -13.26 15.21 5.64
CA GLY A 55 -13.21 14.96 7.09
C GLY A 55 -14.04 13.76 7.55
N SER A 56 -14.49 12.89 6.64
CA SER A 56 -15.28 11.70 6.96
C SER A 56 -14.42 10.65 7.68
N VAL A 57 -14.49 10.59 8.99
CA VAL A 57 -13.68 9.65 9.81
C VAL A 57 -13.98 8.20 9.47
N THR A 58 -15.25 7.84 9.34
CA THR A 58 -15.68 6.47 9.02
C THR A 58 -15.29 6.09 7.60
N GLY A 59 -15.60 6.95 6.61
CA GLY A 59 -15.24 6.72 5.21
C GLY A 59 -13.74 6.56 5.04
N THR A 60 -12.95 7.47 5.60
CA THR A 60 -11.48 7.39 5.57
C THR A 60 -10.97 6.09 6.21
N ARG A 61 -11.56 5.64 7.32
CA ARG A 61 -11.17 4.36 7.95
C ARG A 61 -11.43 3.17 7.06
N VAL A 62 -12.60 3.11 6.42
CA VAL A 62 -12.91 2.02 5.48
C VAL A 62 -11.90 1.99 4.34
N ILE A 63 -11.58 3.14 3.75
CA ILE A 63 -10.58 3.24 2.68
C ILE A 63 -9.20 2.77 3.16
N LEU A 64 -8.78 3.14 4.36
CA LEU A 64 -7.50 2.69 4.94
C LEU A 64 -7.46 1.17 5.16
N ILE A 65 -8.56 0.56 5.56
CA ILE A 65 -8.67 -0.91 5.64
C ILE A 65 -8.56 -1.53 4.25
N LEU A 66 -9.19 -0.92 3.24
CA LEU A 66 -9.05 -1.37 1.85
C LEU A 66 -7.61 -1.24 1.34
N PHE A 67 -6.84 -0.25 1.78
CA PHE A 67 -5.39 -0.17 1.53
C PHE A 67 -4.66 -1.41 2.06
N LEU A 68 -4.95 -1.83 3.30
CA LEU A 68 -4.33 -3.03 3.88
C LEU A 68 -4.68 -4.29 3.08
N VAL A 69 -5.96 -4.47 2.77
CA VAL A 69 -6.44 -5.61 1.98
C VAL A 69 -5.81 -5.61 0.59
N SER A 70 -5.82 -4.46 -0.10
CA SER A 70 -5.22 -4.28 -1.42
C SER A 70 -3.72 -4.60 -1.41
N GLY A 71 -2.99 -4.15 -0.39
CA GLY A 71 -1.57 -4.43 -0.25
C GLY A 71 -1.28 -5.93 -0.04
N VAL A 72 -2.07 -6.63 0.77
CA VAL A 72 -1.95 -8.08 0.97
C VAL A 72 -2.26 -8.83 -0.33
N VAL A 73 -3.41 -8.54 -0.95
CA VAL A 73 -3.80 -9.16 -2.23
C VAL A 73 -2.77 -8.89 -3.31
N GLY A 74 -2.32 -7.63 -3.44
CA GLY A 74 -1.28 -7.24 -4.40
C GLY A 74 0.01 -8.02 -4.19
N THR A 75 0.47 -8.16 -2.95
CA THR A 75 1.68 -8.94 -2.62
C THR A 75 1.52 -10.41 -3.05
N VAL A 76 0.36 -11.02 -2.79
CA VAL A 76 0.08 -12.41 -3.21
C VAL A 76 0.08 -12.53 -4.74
N LEU A 77 -0.57 -11.60 -5.44
CA LEU A 77 -0.63 -11.60 -6.91
C LEU A 77 0.77 -11.42 -7.53
N HIS A 78 1.56 -10.49 -7.01
CA HIS A 78 2.94 -10.28 -7.47
C HIS A 78 3.82 -11.51 -7.21
N TRP A 79 3.65 -12.15 -6.04
CA TRP A 79 4.37 -13.38 -5.73
C TRP A 79 3.99 -14.53 -6.68
N ARG A 80 2.70 -14.70 -6.96
CA ARG A 80 2.23 -15.70 -7.92
C ARG A 80 2.81 -15.43 -9.31
N GLY A 81 2.73 -14.21 -9.82
CA GLY A 81 3.31 -13.85 -11.12
C GLY A 81 4.82 -14.12 -11.16
N LYS A 82 5.54 -13.87 -10.07
CA LYS A 82 6.96 -14.17 -9.95
C LYS A 82 7.24 -15.68 -10.01
N MET A 83 6.43 -16.49 -9.33
CA MET A 83 6.53 -17.95 -9.38
C MET A 83 6.24 -18.49 -10.79
N GLU A 84 5.18 -18.00 -11.44
CA GLU A 84 4.80 -18.36 -12.80
C GLU A 84 5.92 -18.04 -13.80
N PHE A 85 6.46 -16.82 -13.73
CA PHE A 85 7.59 -16.41 -14.57
C PHE A 85 8.82 -17.30 -14.41
N GLN A 86 9.15 -17.70 -13.17
CA GLN A 86 10.29 -18.59 -12.92
C GLN A 86 10.01 -20.03 -13.39
N ALA A 87 8.77 -20.51 -13.27
CA ALA A 87 8.38 -21.83 -13.77
C ALA A 87 8.44 -21.91 -15.30
N GLU A 88 7.99 -20.86 -16.00
CA GLU A 88 8.07 -20.77 -17.46
C GLU A 88 9.52 -20.67 -17.95
N SER A 89 10.35 -19.86 -17.27
CA SER A 89 11.76 -19.69 -17.61
C SER A 89 12.59 -20.93 -17.32
N ASN A 90 12.19 -21.76 -16.38
CA ASN A 90 12.91 -22.95 -15.91
C ASN A 90 11.95 -24.13 -15.67
N PRO A 91 11.44 -24.78 -16.73
CA PRO A 91 10.40 -25.82 -16.61
C PRO A 91 10.78 -27.07 -15.78
N LYS A 92 12.07 -27.23 -15.48
CA LYS A 92 12.58 -28.35 -14.65
C LYS A 92 12.49 -28.06 -13.14
N LEU A 93 12.26 -26.79 -12.75
CA LEU A 93 12.17 -26.43 -11.34
C LEU A 93 10.77 -26.68 -10.82
N SER A 94 10.68 -27.24 -9.60
CA SER A 94 9.41 -27.48 -8.91
C SER A 94 9.57 -27.38 -7.40
N GLY A 95 8.46 -27.23 -6.69
CA GLY A 95 8.44 -27.24 -5.23
C GLY A 95 9.36 -26.20 -4.60
N TRP A 96 10.20 -26.64 -3.67
CA TRP A 96 11.09 -25.76 -2.91
C TRP A 96 12.16 -25.05 -3.76
N GLU A 97 12.68 -25.74 -4.78
CA GLU A 97 13.70 -25.13 -5.66
C GLU A 97 13.13 -23.97 -6.47
N LEU A 98 11.91 -24.13 -6.99
CA LEU A 98 11.19 -23.06 -7.68
C LEU A 98 10.92 -21.87 -6.74
N PHE A 99 10.45 -22.15 -5.52
CA PHE A 99 10.22 -21.13 -4.50
C PHE A 99 11.50 -20.34 -4.20
N ARG A 100 12.61 -21.04 -3.93
CA ARG A 100 13.90 -20.41 -3.65
C ARG A 100 14.37 -19.55 -4.82
N LYS A 101 14.27 -20.07 -6.04
CA LYS A 101 14.67 -19.35 -7.26
C LYS A 101 13.82 -18.10 -7.46
N ALA A 102 12.51 -18.18 -7.23
CA ALA A 102 11.63 -17.03 -7.25
C ALA A 102 11.99 -16.01 -6.16
N ALA A 103 12.32 -16.42 -4.94
CA ALA A 103 12.73 -15.54 -3.86
C ALA A 103 14.04 -14.80 -4.16
N GLU A 104 15.02 -15.47 -4.73
CA GLU A 104 16.31 -14.90 -5.11
C GLU A 104 16.25 -13.99 -6.35
N SER A 105 15.22 -14.13 -7.17
CA SER A 105 15.04 -13.34 -8.39
C SER A 105 14.77 -11.86 -8.07
N LYS A 106 15.46 -10.97 -8.76
CA LYS A 106 15.32 -9.51 -8.56
C LYS A 106 14.06 -8.92 -9.19
N SER A 107 13.54 -9.56 -10.24
CA SER A 107 12.39 -9.06 -10.99
C SER A 107 11.39 -10.19 -11.27
N PRO A 108 10.10 -9.90 -11.25
CA PRO A 108 9.43 -8.68 -10.78
C PRO A 108 9.50 -8.53 -9.25
N PRO A 109 9.41 -7.29 -8.69
CA PRO A 109 9.46 -7.08 -7.25
C PRO A 109 8.18 -7.60 -6.58
N ALA A 110 8.30 -8.61 -5.71
CA ALA A 110 7.15 -9.23 -5.07
C ALA A 110 6.55 -8.38 -3.94
N LEU A 111 7.36 -7.53 -3.29
CA LEU A 111 6.97 -6.78 -2.09
C LEU A 111 6.56 -5.32 -2.39
N ALA A 112 6.60 -4.88 -3.65
CA ALA A 112 6.20 -3.52 -4.03
C ALA A 112 4.81 -3.12 -3.51
N PRO A 113 3.76 -4.00 -3.54
CA PRO A 113 2.46 -3.67 -2.99
C PRO A 113 2.43 -3.48 -1.47
N GLY A 114 3.48 -3.84 -0.76
CA GLY A 114 3.63 -3.62 0.69
C GLY A 114 3.55 -2.15 1.08
N VAL A 115 3.84 -1.22 0.18
CA VAL A 115 3.66 0.22 0.41
C VAL A 115 2.20 0.57 0.72
N MET A 116 1.23 -0.12 0.12
CA MET A 116 -0.19 0.07 0.43
C MET A 116 -0.51 -0.31 1.87
N ILE A 117 0.11 -1.39 2.39
CA ILE A 117 -0.01 -1.77 3.80
C ILE A 117 0.57 -0.68 4.70
N GLN A 118 1.77 -0.17 4.39
CA GLN A 118 2.42 0.88 5.17
C GLN A 118 1.58 2.16 5.21
N LEU A 119 1.06 2.61 4.07
CA LEU A 119 0.20 3.79 3.98
C LEU A 119 -1.13 3.58 4.73
N GLY A 120 -1.72 2.39 4.65
CA GLY A 120 -2.92 2.02 5.40
C GLY A 120 -2.69 2.10 6.91
N LEU A 121 -1.61 1.51 7.43
CA LEU A 121 -1.23 1.57 8.84
C LEU A 121 -0.93 3.00 9.29
N LEU A 122 -0.20 3.76 8.49
CA LEU A 122 0.13 5.17 8.78
C LEU A 122 -1.14 6.04 8.88
N GLY A 123 -2.09 5.84 7.96
CA GLY A 123 -3.37 6.54 7.99
C GLY A 123 -4.23 6.16 9.20
N LEU A 124 -4.24 4.90 9.60
CA LEU A 124 -4.91 4.46 10.83
C LEU A 124 -4.25 5.05 12.07
N ALA A 125 -2.92 5.13 12.13
CA ALA A 125 -2.19 5.80 13.21
C ALA A 125 -2.54 7.31 13.28
N TYR A 126 -2.62 7.98 12.14
CA TYR A 126 -3.09 9.37 12.05
C TYR A 126 -4.49 9.55 12.64
N GLN A 127 -5.43 8.64 12.31
CA GLN A 127 -6.79 8.68 12.86
C GLN A 127 -6.82 8.40 14.37
N ALA A 128 -6.03 7.43 14.85
CA ALA A 128 -5.94 7.08 16.27
C ALA A 128 -5.42 8.26 17.10
N ALA A 129 -4.38 8.96 16.63
CA ALA A 129 -3.85 10.16 17.28
C ALA A 129 -4.89 11.31 17.38
N GLY A 130 -5.92 11.31 16.53
CA GLY A 130 -7.01 12.29 16.60
C GLY A 130 -8.08 11.96 17.65
N LYS A 131 -8.20 10.70 18.09
CA LYS A 131 -9.20 10.29 19.08
C LYS A 131 -8.82 10.64 20.51
N THR A 132 -7.54 10.67 20.82
CA THR A 132 -7.02 10.93 22.19
C THR A 132 -7.47 12.30 22.73
N ARG A 133 -7.79 13.25 21.84
CA ARG A 133 -8.29 14.58 22.21
C ARG A 133 -9.75 14.63 22.72
N ARG A 134 -10.55 13.57 22.53
CA ARG A 134 -11.97 13.57 22.94
C ARG A 134 -12.18 13.10 24.38
N PHE A 135 -11.15 12.62 25.04
CA PHE A 135 -11.22 12.06 26.40
C PHE A 135 -10.36 12.82 27.42
N SER A 136 -9.75 13.93 27.06
CA SER A 136 -9.05 14.89 27.93
C SER A 136 -9.77 16.23 27.94
#